data_15ec09dbaf8ea3d2c90d2c600e96c664
#
_entry.id   15ec09dbaf8ea3d2c90d2c600e96c664
#
_cell.length_a   1.000
_cell.length_b   1.000
_cell.length_c   1.000
_cell.angle_alpha   90.00
_cell.angle_beta   90.00
_cell.angle_gamma   90.00
#
_symmetry.space_group_name_H-M   'P 1'
#
loop_
_entity.id
_entity.type
_entity.pdbx_description
1 polymer ?
#
loop_
_entity_poly.entity_id
_entity_poly.type
_entity_poly.pdbx_seq_one_letter_code
_entity_poly.pdbx_strand_id
1 'polypeptide(L)'
;MKTDLVSVIMPTYNTGSILTESIDSILNQTYKNLELIITDDKSDDETTLAILRSYMLKDERVKVFFLDENKGTGYARNNSIKNAHGQYIAFCDSDDKWFPDKLERQVSFLKQKGGCLTYSSYILCDQHNNEKGIVISPKKVTFGMMKRDNKIGCLTLLYDTQQYGKFYFPLLRKRQDWALLLTILKKCTVAYGIQKPLASYRIRQDSLSRNKISLIKYNLNVYNKILGYSHAKSCLYFFLVFLPCYFVKVTKVKATSNRYMKTKRPI
;
A
#
# COMPACT_ATOMS: atom_id res chain seq x y z
N MET A 1 -19.52 11.55 2.28
CA MET A 1 -18.91 10.20 2.34
C MET A 1 -19.87 9.29 3.09
N LYS A 2 -19.98 8.01 2.65
CA LYS A 2 -20.86 7.03 3.33
C LYS A 2 -20.18 6.54 4.60
N THR A 3 -20.90 6.59 5.73
CA THR A 3 -20.40 6.15 7.04
C THR A 3 -20.05 4.67 7.03
N ASP A 4 -18.91 4.34 7.62
CA ASP A 4 -18.39 2.98 7.74
C ASP A 4 -18.11 2.25 6.40
N LEU A 5 -18.31 2.87 5.24
CA LEU A 5 -17.94 2.30 3.97
C LEU A 5 -16.42 2.35 3.79
N VAL A 6 -15.80 1.26 3.35
CA VAL A 6 -14.40 1.20 2.96
C VAL A 6 -14.28 1.23 1.44
N SER A 7 -13.62 2.25 0.89
CA SER A 7 -13.23 2.27 -0.52
C SER A 7 -11.83 1.66 -0.66
N VAL A 8 -11.76 0.53 -1.37
CA VAL A 8 -10.50 -0.14 -1.70
C VAL A 8 -10.01 0.36 -3.04
N ILE A 9 -8.81 0.91 -3.05
CA ILE A 9 -8.17 1.53 -4.22
C ILE A 9 -7.20 0.52 -4.84
N MET A 10 -7.45 0.15 -6.10
CA MET A 10 -6.61 -0.79 -6.84
C MET A 10 -6.20 -0.20 -8.20
N PRO A 11 -4.93 0.15 -8.39
CA PRO A 11 -4.38 0.41 -9.71
C PRO A 11 -4.09 -0.92 -10.42
N THR A 12 -4.32 -1.02 -11.71
CA THR A 12 -3.90 -2.18 -12.51
C THR A 12 -3.28 -1.76 -13.83
N TYR A 13 -2.35 -2.56 -14.33
CA TYR A 13 -1.75 -2.46 -15.66
C TYR A 13 -1.13 -3.80 -16.03
N ASN A 14 -1.64 -4.46 -17.07
CA ASN A 14 -1.13 -5.73 -17.60
C ASN A 14 -0.84 -6.77 -16.50
N THR A 15 -1.79 -6.98 -15.59
CA THR A 15 -1.60 -7.85 -14.42
C THR A 15 -1.81 -9.34 -14.76
N GLY A 16 -2.60 -9.64 -15.79
CA GLY A 16 -2.92 -11.00 -16.18
C GLY A 16 -3.82 -11.73 -15.17
N SER A 17 -3.75 -13.05 -15.14
CA SER A 17 -4.64 -13.90 -14.33
C SER A 17 -4.53 -13.71 -12.81
N ILE A 18 -3.38 -13.22 -12.32
CA ILE A 18 -3.20 -12.96 -10.87
C ILE A 18 -4.19 -11.91 -10.34
N LEU A 19 -4.70 -11.03 -11.21
CA LEU A 19 -5.69 -10.02 -10.86
C LEU A 19 -6.94 -10.62 -10.19
N THR A 20 -7.38 -11.79 -10.65
CA THR A 20 -8.51 -12.52 -10.07
C THR A 20 -8.31 -12.80 -8.59
N GLU A 21 -7.12 -13.31 -8.20
CA GLU A 21 -6.82 -13.59 -6.80
C GLU A 21 -6.86 -12.34 -5.93
N SER A 22 -6.39 -11.22 -6.47
CA SER A 22 -6.36 -9.95 -5.76
C SER A 22 -7.78 -9.41 -5.54
N ILE A 23 -8.62 -9.38 -6.58
CA ILE A 23 -10.02 -8.95 -6.51
C ILE A 23 -10.80 -9.85 -5.54
N ASP A 24 -10.70 -11.17 -5.69
CA ASP A 24 -11.40 -12.13 -4.84
C ASP A 24 -11.03 -11.96 -3.36
N SER A 25 -9.75 -11.69 -3.07
CA SER A 25 -9.30 -11.47 -1.69
C SER A 25 -9.94 -10.25 -1.02
N ILE A 26 -10.36 -9.26 -1.82
CA ILE A 26 -11.07 -8.06 -1.36
C ILE A 26 -12.57 -8.34 -1.23
N LEU A 27 -13.20 -8.94 -2.24
CA LEU A 27 -14.64 -9.19 -2.24
C LEU A 27 -15.06 -10.22 -1.18
N ASN A 28 -14.14 -11.13 -0.81
CA ASN A 28 -14.32 -12.15 0.24
C ASN A 28 -13.96 -11.67 1.66
N GLN A 29 -13.72 -10.37 1.87
CA GLN A 29 -13.51 -9.85 3.23
C GLN A 29 -14.72 -10.12 4.13
N THR A 30 -14.47 -10.39 5.44
CA THR A 30 -15.54 -10.52 6.45
C THR A 30 -16.32 -9.21 6.60
N TYR A 31 -15.65 -8.09 6.45
CA TYR A 31 -16.23 -6.75 6.42
C TYR A 31 -16.93 -6.49 5.07
N LYS A 32 -18.26 -6.51 5.05
CA LYS A 32 -19.06 -6.46 3.81
C LYS A 32 -19.32 -5.05 3.27
N ASN A 33 -19.27 -4.01 4.12
CA ASN A 33 -19.53 -2.63 3.71
C ASN A 33 -18.30 -2.02 3.01
N LEU A 34 -18.01 -2.49 1.82
CA LEU A 34 -16.88 -2.06 0.99
C LEU A 34 -17.30 -1.79 -0.46
N GLU A 35 -16.55 -0.94 -1.12
CA GLU A 35 -16.52 -0.82 -2.58
C GLU A 35 -15.07 -1.02 -3.06
N LEU A 36 -14.90 -1.64 -4.22
CA LEU A 36 -13.60 -1.82 -4.88
C LEU A 36 -13.54 -0.92 -6.11
N ILE A 37 -12.61 0.02 -6.09
CA ILE A 37 -12.44 0.99 -7.18
C ILE A 37 -11.11 0.71 -7.88
N ILE A 38 -11.22 0.17 -9.08
CA ILE A 38 -10.09 -0.21 -9.92
C ILE A 38 -9.89 0.88 -10.98
N THR A 39 -8.67 1.33 -11.16
CA THR A 39 -8.31 2.13 -12.34
C THR A 39 -7.27 1.37 -13.16
N ASP A 40 -7.67 1.03 -14.38
CA ASP A 40 -6.81 0.43 -15.38
C ASP A 40 -6.00 1.51 -16.10
N ASP A 41 -4.68 1.40 -16.02
CA ASP A 41 -3.73 2.38 -16.55
C ASP A 41 -3.36 2.08 -18.01
N LYS A 42 -4.40 1.84 -18.84
CA LYS A 42 -4.27 1.50 -20.27
C LYS A 42 -3.62 0.13 -20.51
N SER A 43 -4.18 -0.92 -19.96
CA SER A 43 -3.77 -2.29 -20.29
C SER A 43 -4.03 -2.63 -21.76
N ASP A 44 -3.11 -3.38 -22.37
CA ASP A 44 -3.23 -4.02 -23.68
C ASP A 44 -3.27 -5.56 -23.56
N ASP A 45 -3.18 -6.09 -22.35
CA ASP A 45 -3.35 -7.51 -22.04
C ASP A 45 -4.83 -7.91 -21.99
N GLU A 46 -5.28 -8.69 -22.97
CA GLU A 46 -6.68 -9.12 -23.08
C GLU A 46 -7.16 -9.89 -21.85
N THR A 47 -6.28 -10.64 -21.16
CA THR A 47 -6.64 -11.36 -19.93
C THR A 47 -7.03 -10.39 -18.83
N THR A 48 -6.23 -9.34 -18.63
CA THR A 48 -6.53 -8.28 -17.66
C THR A 48 -7.88 -7.61 -17.98
N LEU A 49 -8.09 -7.23 -19.25
CA LEU A 49 -9.29 -6.54 -19.68
C LEU A 49 -10.55 -7.41 -19.54
N ALA A 50 -10.47 -8.69 -19.90
CA ALA A 50 -11.58 -9.63 -19.75
C ALA A 50 -11.96 -9.84 -18.28
N ILE A 51 -10.98 -9.97 -17.38
CA ILE A 51 -11.21 -10.09 -15.93
C ILE A 51 -11.92 -8.84 -15.42
N LEU A 52 -11.44 -7.64 -15.74
CA LEU A 52 -12.04 -6.38 -15.28
C LEU A 52 -13.50 -6.26 -15.72
N ARG A 53 -13.79 -6.50 -17.00
CA ARG A 53 -15.16 -6.47 -17.54
C ARG A 53 -16.07 -7.50 -16.86
N SER A 54 -15.55 -8.71 -16.61
CA SER A 54 -16.29 -9.78 -15.91
C SER A 54 -16.70 -9.37 -14.49
N TYR A 55 -15.78 -8.79 -13.70
CA TYR A 55 -16.08 -8.37 -12.32
C TYR A 55 -17.04 -7.18 -12.26
N MET A 56 -16.99 -6.24 -13.20
CA MET A 56 -17.98 -5.16 -13.30
C MET A 56 -19.41 -5.67 -13.45
N LEU A 57 -19.59 -6.81 -14.14
CA LEU A 57 -20.91 -7.40 -14.35
C LEU A 57 -21.35 -8.32 -13.20
N LYS A 58 -20.40 -8.92 -12.47
CA LYS A 58 -20.68 -9.92 -11.45
C LYS A 58 -20.93 -9.34 -10.05
N ASP A 59 -20.34 -8.21 -9.72
CA ASP A 59 -20.41 -7.65 -8.37
C ASP A 59 -20.55 -6.12 -8.40
N GLU A 60 -21.69 -5.62 -7.94
CA GLU A 60 -22.02 -4.18 -7.93
C GLU A 60 -21.07 -3.32 -7.08
N ARG A 61 -20.32 -3.94 -6.16
CA ARG A 61 -19.29 -3.26 -5.36
C ARG A 61 -18.06 -2.90 -6.18
N VAL A 62 -17.86 -3.52 -7.35
CA VAL A 62 -16.70 -3.30 -8.23
C VAL A 62 -16.99 -2.20 -9.23
N LYS A 63 -16.14 -1.18 -9.23
CA LYS A 63 -16.17 -0.08 -10.21
C LYS A 63 -14.82 -0.01 -10.91
N VAL A 64 -14.83 -0.06 -12.22
CA VAL A 64 -13.60 0.00 -13.04
C VAL A 64 -13.61 1.25 -13.90
N PHE A 65 -12.47 1.95 -13.91
CA PHE A 65 -12.21 3.10 -14.76
C PHE A 65 -11.04 2.76 -15.68
N PHE A 66 -11.26 2.83 -16.98
CA PHE A 66 -10.22 2.62 -18.00
C PHE A 66 -9.63 3.96 -18.41
N LEU A 67 -8.31 4.11 -18.36
CA LEU A 67 -7.63 5.31 -18.84
C LEU A 67 -7.32 5.17 -20.34
N ASP A 68 -7.37 6.29 -21.07
CA ASP A 68 -7.06 6.33 -22.50
C ASP A 68 -5.55 6.24 -22.79
N GLU A 69 -4.71 6.54 -21.79
CA GLU A 69 -3.25 6.49 -21.87
C GLU A 69 -2.63 6.03 -20.54
N ASN A 70 -1.44 5.40 -20.60
CA ASN A 70 -0.68 5.02 -19.42
C ASN A 70 -0.06 6.24 -18.73
N LYS A 71 -0.61 6.64 -17.58
CA LYS A 71 -0.19 7.77 -16.75
C LYS A 71 0.60 7.38 -15.50
N GLY A 72 0.75 6.08 -15.28
CA GLY A 72 1.47 5.49 -14.15
C GLY A 72 0.59 5.27 -12.93
N THR A 73 1.03 4.34 -12.08
CA THR A 73 0.32 3.84 -10.90
C THR A 73 -0.20 4.93 -9.95
N GLY A 74 0.54 6.04 -9.79
CA GLY A 74 0.11 7.15 -8.93
C GLY A 74 -1.11 7.88 -9.46
N TYR A 75 -1.17 8.08 -10.77
CA TYR A 75 -2.33 8.68 -11.41
C TYR A 75 -3.54 7.76 -11.33
N ALA A 76 -3.35 6.46 -11.62
CA ALA A 76 -4.41 5.46 -11.50
C ALA A 76 -4.99 5.40 -10.08
N ARG A 77 -4.12 5.37 -9.04
CA ARG A 77 -4.59 5.44 -7.64
C ARG A 77 -5.36 6.73 -7.36
N ASN A 78 -4.88 7.88 -7.83
CA ASN A 78 -5.54 9.16 -7.63
C ASN A 78 -6.92 9.22 -8.30
N ASN A 79 -7.06 8.62 -9.48
CA ASN A 79 -8.35 8.51 -10.16
C ASN A 79 -9.32 7.66 -9.32
N SER A 80 -8.89 6.52 -8.79
CA SER A 80 -9.70 5.69 -7.89
C SER A 80 -10.05 6.43 -6.60
N ILE A 81 -9.11 7.17 -5.96
CA ILE A 81 -9.37 7.97 -4.75
C ILE A 81 -10.39 9.07 -5.04
N LYS A 82 -10.32 9.73 -6.19
CA LYS A 82 -11.29 10.77 -6.59
C LYS A 82 -12.71 10.21 -6.60
N ASN A 83 -12.88 9.01 -7.12
CA ASN A 83 -14.18 8.33 -7.27
C ASN A 83 -14.59 7.51 -6.02
N ALA A 84 -13.81 7.50 -4.95
CA ALA A 84 -14.14 6.82 -3.70
C ALA A 84 -15.26 7.54 -2.93
N HIS A 85 -16.19 6.79 -2.33
CA HIS A 85 -17.31 7.32 -1.57
C HIS A 85 -17.22 6.98 -0.07
N GLY A 86 -16.32 6.07 0.30
CA GLY A 86 -16.18 5.57 1.65
C GLY A 86 -15.57 6.56 2.63
N GLN A 87 -15.93 6.39 3.89
CA GLN A 87 -15.27 7.03 5.01
C GLN A 87 -13.82 6.56 5.12
N TYR A 88 -13.58 5.28 4.92
CA TYR A 88 -12.23 4.70 4.98
C TYR A 88 -11.70 4.48 3.57
N ILE A 89 -10.39 4.73 3.39
CA ILE A 89 -9.67 4.40 2.17
C ILE A 89 -8.56 3.40 2.51
N ALA A 90 -8.53 2.30 1.76
CA ALA A 90 -7.50 1.26 1.83
C ALA A 90 -6.90 1.00 0.45
N PHE A 91 -5.69 0.43 0.39
CA PHE A 91 -4.98 0.20 -0.86
C PHE A 91 -4.60 -1.28 -1.01
N CYS A 92 -4.86 -1.83 -2.19
CA CYS A 92 -4.40 -3.15 -2.60
C CYS A 92 -3.87 -3.04 -4.03
N ASP A 93 -2.63 -3.43 -4.25
CA ASP A 93 -2.11 -3.52 -5.62
C ASP A 93 -2.67 -4.78 -6.31
N SER A 94 -2.78 -4.76 -7.62
CA SER A 94 -3.47 -5.79 -8.41
C SER A 94 -2.77 -7.16 -8.43
N ASP A 95 -1.60 -7.26 -7.84
CA ASP A 95 -0.81 -8.49 -7.66
C ASP A 95 -0.65 -8.93 -6.19
N ASP A 96 -1.23 -8.17 -5.24
CA ASP A 96 -1.20 -8.48 -3.81
C ASP A 96 -2.51 -9.12 -3.32
N LYS A 97 -2.49 -9.72 -2.13
CA LYS A 97 -3.67 -10.38 -1.53
C LYS A 97 -3.89 -9.94 -0.09
N TRP A 98 -5.16 -9.88 0.31
CA TRP A 98 -5.55 -9.64 1.69
C TRP A 98 -6.05 -10.92 2.38
N PHE A 99 -5.80 -11.01 3.68
CA PHE A 99 -6.42 -12.05 4.48
C PHE A 99 -7.86 -11.67 4.84
N PRO A 100 -8.75 -12.65 5.05
CA PRO A 100 -10.20 -12.40 5.11
C PRO A 100 -10.65 -11.41 6.17
N ASP A 101 -9.94 -11.32 7.31
CA ASP A 101 -10.30 -10.49 8.47
C ASP A 101 -9.60 -9.11 8.50
N LYS A 102 -8.94 -8.72 7.40
CA LYS A 102 -8.13 -7.49 7.37
C LYS A 102 -8.95 -6.22 7.64
N LEU A 103 -9.98 -6.00 6.86
CA LEU A 103 -10.77 -4.76 6.97
C LEU A 103 -11.50 -4.68 8.31
N GLU A 104 -12.13 -5.76 8.75
CA GLU A 104 -12.82 -5.81 10.04
C GLU A 104 -11.89 -5.46 11.20
N ARG A 105 -10.69 -6.07 11.23
CA ARG A 105 -9.69 -5.77 12.26
C ARG A 105 -9.19 -4.34 12.21
N GLN A 106 -8.92 -3.83 11.00
CA GLN A 106 -8.37 -2.48 10.86
C GLN A 106 -9.40 -1.40 11.21
N VAL A 107 -10.65 -1.53 10.76
CA VAL A 107 -11.71 -0.59 11.08
C VAL A 107 -11.98 -0.58 12.59
N SER A 108 -12.16 -1.76 13.20
CA SER A 108 -12.37 -1.88 14.65
C SER A 108 -11.19 -1.31 15.45
N PHE A 109 -9.97 -1.61 15.03
CA PHE A 109 -8.76 -1.13 15.71
C PHE A 109 -8.61 0.39 15.60
N LEU A 110 -8.92 0.97 14.43
CA LEU A 110 -8.84 2.41 14.23
C LEU A 110 -9.88 3.15 15.07
N LYS A 111 -11.12 2.65 15.13
CA LYS A 111 -12.17 3.18 16.00
C LYS A 111 -11.75 3.13 17.49
N GLN A 112 -11.20 2.00 17.93
CA GLN A 112 -10.74 1.83 19.33
C GLN A 112 -9.59 2.80 19.68
N LYS A 113 -8.67 3.05 18.74
CA LYS A 113 -7.51 3.94 18.98
C LYS A 113 -7.83 5.41 18.85
N GLY A 114 -8.94 5.79 18.22
CA GLY A 114 -9.26 7.18 17.91
C GLY A 114 -8.24 7.84 16.96
N GLY A 115 -7.55 7.04 16.14
CA GLY A 115 -6.55 7.52 15.19
C GLY A 115 -7.12 7.70 13.79
N CYS A 116 -6.37 8.35 12.89
CA CYS A 116 -6.80 8.52 11.51
C CYS A 116 -6.17 7.51 10.53
N LEU A 117 -5.17 6.75 10.96
CA LEU A 117 -4.36 5.87 10.10
C LEU A 117 -3.94 4.60 10.83
N THR A 118 -4.19 3.46 10.22
CA THR A 118 -3.72 2.14 10.67
C THR A 118 -3.07 1.35 9.54
N TYR A 119 -2.26 0.39 9.90
CA TYR A 119 -1.55 -0.52 9.00
C TYR A 119 -1.29 -1.86 9.70
N SER A 120 -0.81 -2.86 8.95
CA SER A 120 -0.51 -4.17 9.54
C SER A 120 0.84 -4.72 9.10
N SER A 121 1.25 -5.81 9.75
CA SER A 121 2.28 -6.70 9.21
C SER A 121 1.77 -7.42 7.95
N TYR A 122 2.68 -8.01 7.18
CA TYR A 122 2.33 -8.76 5.97
C TYR A 122 3.34 -9.87 5.68
N ILE A 123 2.88 -10.89 4.96
CA ILE A 123 3.68 -12.00 4.48
C ILE A 123 4.33 -11.61 3.14
N LEU A 124 5.54 -12.07 2.90
CA LEU A 124 6.18 -12.03 1.59
C LEU A 124 5.95 -13.36 0.89
N CYS A 125 5.46 -13.36 -0.34
CA CYS A 125 5.30 -14.57 -1.14
C CYS A 125 5.94 -14.41 -2.53
N ASP A 126 6.22 -15.54 -3.19
CA ASP A 126 6.59 -15.55 -4.60
C ASP A 126 5.34 -15.53 -5.52
N GLN A 127 5.58 -15.59 -6.82
CA GLN A 127 4.50 -15.60 -7.83
C GLN A 127 3.55 -16.82 -7.74
N HIS A 128 3.97 -17.89 -7.06
CA HIS A 128 3.18 -19.12 -6.84
C HIS A 128 2.52 -19.14 -5.44
N ASN A 129 2.45 -18.01 -4.74
CA ASN A 129 1.95 -17.89 -3.37
C ASN A 129 2.77 -18.64 -2.29
N ASN A 130 3.97 -19.13 -2.60
CA ASN A 130 4.82 -19.73 -1.58
C ASN A 130 5.37 -18.63 -0.67
N GLU A 131 5.22 -18.78 0.64
CA GLU A 131 5.75 -17.84 1.60
C GLU A 131 7.28 -17.78 1.57
N LYS A 132 7.84 -16.58 1.57
CA LYS A 132 9.29 -16.30 1.56
C LYS A 132 9.73 -15.57 2.82
N GLY A 133 8.80 -15.08 3.63
CA GLY A 133 9.13 -14.36 4.85
C GLY A 133 7.97 -13.52 5.36
N ILE A 134 8.31 -12.68 6.35
CA ILE A 134 7.35 -11.80 7.01
C ILE A 134 7.95 -10.43 7.27
N VAL A 135 7.14 -9.39 7.11
CA VAL A 135 7.49 -8.04 7.55
C VAL A 135 6.62 -7.68 8.74
N ILE A 136 7.24 -7.62 9.92
CA ILE A 136 6.56 -7.20 11.15
C ILE A 136 6.57 -5.69 11.22
N SER A 137 5.38 -5.11 11.23
CA SER A 137 5.18 -3.67 11.33
C SER A 137 5.40 -3.16 12.76
N PRO A 138 5.96 -1.95 12.96
CA PRO A 138 6.02 -1.31 14.26
C PRO A 138 4.62 -1.10 14.85
N LYS A 139 4.47 -1.15 16.18
CA LYS A 139 3.18 -0.85 16.85
C LYS A 139 2.70 0.59 16.62
N LYS A 140 3.65 1.51 16.41
CA LYS A 140 3.41 2.94 16.24
C LYS A 140 4.43 3.53 15.28
N VAL A 141 3.98 4.41 14.39
CA VAL A 141 4.85 5.18 13.49
C VAL A 141 4.44 6.66 13.55
N THR A 142 5.42 7.53 13.75
CA THR A 142 5.23 8.99 13.74
C THR A 142 5.82 9.59 12.47
N PHE A 143 5.51 10.85 12.19
CA PHE A 143 6.11 11.60 11.09
C PHE A 143 7.65 11.59 11.15
N GLY A 144 8.24 11.77 12.35
CA GLY A 144 9.69 11.72 12.55
C GLY A 144 10.32 10.37 12.21
N MET A 145 9.63 9.26 12.54
CA MET A 145 10.06 7.91 12.16
C MET A 145 9.93 7.67 10.66
N MET A 146 8.84 8.16 10.04
CA MET A 146 8.59 8.01 8.61
C MET A 146 9.57 8.83 7.75
N LYS A 147 10.06 9.97 8.23
CA LYS A 147 11.12 10.74 7.55
C LYS A 147 12.41 9.96 7.40
N ARG A 148 12.74 9.06 8.34
CA ARG A 148 14.00 8.30 8.33
C ARG A 148 13.98 7.16 7.31
N ASP A 149 12.85 6.50 7.14
CA ASP A 149 12.63 5.40 6.20
C ASP A 149 11.13 5.07 6.10
N ASN A 150 10.67 4.56 4.95
CA ASN A 150 9.31 4.05 4.81
C ASN A 150 9.12 2.79 5.69
N LYS A 151 8.22 2.88 6.68
CA LYS A 151 7.95 1.84 7.66
C LYS A 151 6.65 1.08 7.43
N ILE A 152 5.85 1.50 6.46
CA ILE A 152 4.49 1.00 6.23
C ILE A 152 4.36 0.52 4.79
N GLY A 153 3.94 -0.73 4.59
CA GLY A 153 3.61 -1.25 3.26
C GLY A 153 2.26 -0.70 2.77
N CYS A 154 2.21 -0.18 1.55
CA CYS A 154 1.02 0.43 0.97
C CYS A 154 -0.21 -0.51 1.04
N LEU A 155 -0.03 -1.79 0.69
CA LEU A 155 -1.09 -2.81 0.71
C LEU A 155 -1.74 -3.02 2.09
N THR A 156 -1.09 -2.55 3.17
CA THR A 156 -1.60 -2.71 4.54
C THR A 156 -2.29 -1.47 5.08
N LEU A 157 -2.22 -0.36 4.35
CA LEU A 157 -2.69 0.94 4.79
C LEU A 157 -4.22 1.03 4.78
N LEU A 158 -4.78 1.63 5.83
CA LEU A 158 -6.18 2.08 5.90
C LEU A 158 -6.22 3.40 6.66
N TYR A 159 -6.90 4.41 6.12
CA TYR A 159 -7.07 5.69 6.80
C TYR A 159 -8.51 6.21 6.76
N ASP A 160 -8.87 7.00 7.77
CA ASP A 160 -10.17 7.67 7.89
C ASP A 160 -10.11 9.04 7.23
N THR A 161 -11.08 9.33 6.39
CA THR A 161 -11.21 10.60 5.65
C THR A 161 -12.01 11.66 6.41
N GLN A 162 -12.68 11.33 7.50
CA GLN A 162 -13.60 12.26 8.18
C GLN A 162 -12.90 13.53 8.65
N GLN A 163 -11.72 13.40 9.24
CA GLN A 163 -11.04 14.54 9.85
C GLN A 163 -10.25 15.39 8.86
N TYR A 164 -9.62 14.76 7.87
CA TYR A 164 -8.66 15.43 6.97
C TYR A 164 -9.00 15.31 5.48
N GLY A 165 -10.11 14.68 5.14
CA GLY A 165 -10.51 14.44 3.76
C GLY A 165 -9.65 13.38 3.06
N LYS A 166 -9.74 13.35 1.74
CA LYS A 166 -8.96 12.44 0.90
C LYS A 166 -7.53 12.94 0.72
N PHE A 167 -6.57 12.02 0.81
CA PHE A 167 -5.17 12.29 0.48
C PHE A 167 -4.86 11.67 -0.89
N TYR A 168 -4.12 12.41 -1.72
CA TYR A 168 -3.72 11.98 -3.06
C TYR A 168 -2.23 11.68 -3.10
N PHE A 169 -1.85 10.71 -3.93
CA PHE A 169 -0.44 10.39 -4.17
C PHE A 169 0.24 11.56 -4.89
N PRO A 170 1.38 12.05 -4.40
CA PRO A 170 2.22 12.94 -5.18
C PRO A 170 2.69 12.24 -6.46
N LEU A 171 2.66 12.94 -7.60
CA LEU A 171 3.02 12.39 -8.91
C LEU A 171 4.54 12.23 -9.05
N LEU A 172 5.10 11.36 -8.22
CA LEU A 172 6.48 10.89 -8.32
C LEU A 172 6.47 9.57 -9.10
N ARG A 173 7.49 9.31 -9.90
CA ARG A 173 7.58 8.04 -10.64
C ARG A 173 7.75 6.81 -9.72
N LYS A 174 8.44 6.96 -8.57
CA LYS A 174 8.61 5.92 -7.53
C LYS A 174 8.54 6.57 -6.15
N ARG A 175 8.36 5.76 -5.08
CA ARG A 175 8.23 6.22 -3.68
C ARG A 175 6.98 7.04 -3.39
N GLN A 176 5.98 6.91 -4.22
CA GLN A 176 4.70 7.60 -4.08
C GLN A 176 4.00 7.26 -2.76
N ASP A 177 4.05 5.98 -2.36
CA ASP A 177 3.53 5.46 -1.10
C ASP A 177 4.19 6.14 0.12
N TRP A 178 5.51 6.26 0.09
CA TRP A 178 6.25 6.95 1.15
C TRP A 178 5.89 8.44 1.22
N ALA A 179 5.79 9.08 0.07
CA ALA A 179 5.40 10.48 -0.04
C ALA A 179 3.97 10.72 0.48
N LEU A 180 3.00 9.85 0.13
CA LEU A 180 1.64 9.89 0.66
C LEU A 180 1.62 9.75 2.19
N LEU A 181 2.32 8.75 2.73
CA LEU A 181 2.40 8.50 4.17
C LEU A 181 3.01 9.67 4.94
N LEU A 182 4.02 10.34 4.38
CA LEU A 182 4.57 11.58 4.95
C LEU A 182 3.53 12.70 4.97
N THR A 183 2.74 12.84 3.91
CA THR A 183 1.68 13.86 3.84
C THR A 183 0.59 13.58 4.87
N ILE A 184 0.15 12.34 5.01
CA ILE A 184 -0.86 11.95 6.00
C ILE A 184 -0.32 12.18 7.41
N LEU A 185 0.87 11.67 7.74
CA LEU A 185 1.45 11.75 9.08
C LEU A 185 1.85 13.17 9.50
N LYS A 186 2.02 14.08 8.55
CA LYS A 186 2.21 15.52 8.87
C LYS A 186 0.95 16.12 9.50
N LYS A 187 -0.24 15.58 9.18
CA LYS A 187 -1.54 16.01 9.75
C LYS A 187 -1.97 15.11 10.90
N CYS A 188 -1.93 13.80 10.71
CA CYS A 188 -2.40 12.81 11.69
C CYS A 188 -1.42 12.52 12.83
N THR A 189 -0.21 13.04 12.78
CA THR A 189 0.87 12.89 13.77
C THR A 189 1.33 11.46 14.04
N VAL A 190 0.42 10.49 14.16
CA VAL A 190 0.71 9.10 14.51
C VAL A 190 -0.18 8.11 13.74
N ALA A 191 0.44 6.99 13.34
CA ALA A 191 -0.23 5.80 12.81
C ALA A 191 -0.03 4.63 13.77
N TYR A 192 -1.05 3.77 13.86
CA TYR A 192 -1.03 2.58 14.73
C TYR A 192 -0.98 1.29 13.91
N GLY A 193 -0.08 0.38 14.29
CA GLY A 193 0.18 -0.87 13.58
C GLY A 193 -0.39 -2.10 14.28
N ILE A 194 -1.08 -2.94 13.50
CA ILE A 194 -1.49 -4.28 13.91
C ILE A 194 -0.34 -5.23 13.59
N GLN A 195 0.22 -5.91 14.59
CA GLN A 195 1.37 -6.78 14.38
C GLN A 195 1.02 -8.13 13.74
N LYS A 196 -0.25 -8.52 13.73
CA LYS A 196 -0.72 -9.69 12.97
C LYS A 196 -0.56 -9.40 11.46
N PRO A 197 -0.04 -10.34 10.65
CA PRO A 197 -0.09 -10.21 9.19
C PRO A 197 -1.54 -10.23 8.72
N LEU A 198 -1.92 -9.25 7.92
CA LEU A 198 -3.28 -9.14 7.36
C LEU A 198 -3.28 -9.07 5.82
N ALA A 199 -2.10 -9.15 5.20
CA ALA A 199 -1.95 -9.15 3.75
C ALA A 199 -0.73 -9.99 3.32
N SER A 200 -0.68 -10.34 2.05
CA SER A 200 0.43 -11.01 1.40
C SER A 200 0.93 -10.14 0.25
N TYR A 201 2.21 -9.79 0.29
CA TYR A 201 2.92 -9.03 -0.73
C TYR A 201 3.61 -9.98 -1.71
N ARG A 202 3.30 -9.88 -2.99
CA ARG A 202 3.89 -10.72 -4.04
C ARG A 202 5.18 -10.13 -4.58
N ILE A 203 6.27 -10.88 -4.44
CA ILE A 203 7.59 -10.51 -4.99
C ILE A 203 7.64 -10.94 -6.45
N ARG A 204 7.58 -9.96 -7.37
CA ARG A 204 7.69 -10.21 -8.82
C ARG A 204 9.10 -9.90 -9.31
N GLN A 205 9.54 -10.62 -10.37
CA GLN A 205 10.85 -10.41 -10.97
C GLN A 205 10.95 -9.08 -11.73
N ASP A 206 9.84 -8.59 -12.27
CA ASP A 206 9.67 -7.34 -13.03
C ASP A 206 9.28 -6.13 -12.17
N SER A 207 9.32 -6.26 -10.83
CA SER A 207 8.94 -5.19 -9.90
C SER A 207 9.76 -3.90 -10.12
N LEU A 208 9.06 -2.77 -10.17
CA LEU A 208 9.63 -1.41 -10.31
C LEU A 208 10.66 -1.07 -9.21
N SER A 209 10.61 -1.75 -8.07
CA SER A 209 11.49 -1.54 -6.90
C SER A 209 12.77 -2.38 -6.91
N ARG A 210 12.99 -3.26 -7.90
CA ARG A 210 14.12 -4.18 -7.96
C ARG A 210 15.47 -3.48 -8.08
N ASN A 211 15.58 -2.45 -8.93
CA ASN A 211 16.83 -1.70 -9.12
C ASN A 211 17.04 -0.70 -7.96
N LYS A 212 17.82 -1.12 -6.97
CA LYS A 212 18.08 -0.33 -5.74
C LYS A 212 18.90 0.94 -6.00
N ILE A 213 19.82 0.93 -6.97
CA ILE A 213 20.63 2.10 -7.31
C ILE A 213 19.75 3.20 -7.90
N SER A 214 18.85 2.85 -8.81
CA SER A 214 17.91 3.83 -9.36
C SER A 214 17.01 4.45 -8.28
N LEU A 215 16.78 3.77 -7.16
CA LEU A 215 15.95 4.28 -6.07
C LEU A 215 16.60 5.43 -5.28
N ILE A 216 17.93 5.60 -5.34
CA ILE A 216 18.62 6.71 -4.66
C ILE A 216 18.04 8.04 -5.09
N LYS A 217 17.97 8.28 -6.41
CA LYS A 217 17.38 9.51 -6.98
C LYS A 217 15.94 9.75 -6.47
N TYR A 218 15.14 8.69 -6.39
CA TYR A 218 13.74 8.82 -5.95
C TYR A 218 13.63 9.05 -4.45
N ASN A 219 14.54 8.50 -3.63
CA ASN A 219 14.62 8.79 -2.20
C ASN A 219 15.00 10.27 -1.98
N LEU A 220 15.99 10.78 -2.71
CA LEU A 220 16.36 12.19 -2.67
C LEU A 220 15.20 13.11 -3.10
N ASN A 221 14.42 12.70 -4.12
CA ASN A 221 13.24 13.44 -4.54
C ASN A 221 12.17 13.53 -3.44
N VAL A 222 12.00 12.50 -2.60
CA VAL A 222 11.09 12.59 -1.45
C VAL A 222 11.56 13.66 -0.47
N TYR A 223 12.84 13.71 -0.13
CA TYR A 223 13.38 14.75 0.76
C TYR A 223 13.27 16.14 0.17
N ASN A 224 13.60 16.28 -1.11
CA ASN A 224 13.59 17.58 -1.78
C ASN A 224 12.15 18.08 -2.06
N LYS A 225 11.33 17.26 -2.77
CA LYS A 225 10.02 17.69 -3.26
C LYS A 225 8.90 17.61 -2.20
N ILE A 226 8.99 16.66 -1.25
CA ILE A 226 7.92 16.44 -0.25
C ILE A 226 8.27 17.11 1.07
N LEU A 227 9.54 17.02 1.51
CA LEU A 227 9.97 17.64 2.77
C LEU A 227 10.56 19.03 2.61
N GLY A 228 10.78 19.51 1.37
CA GLY A 228 11.30 20.85 1.09
C GLY A 228 12.78 21.03 1.48
N TYR A 229 13.57 19.95 1.55
CA TYR A 229 14.99 20.05 1.86
C TYR A 229 15.78 20.54 0.64
N SER A 230 16.82 21.34 0.87
CA SER A 230 17.80 21.66 -0.17
C SER A 230 18.49 20.40 -0.69
N HIS A 231 19.10 20.42 -1.86
CA HIS A 231 19.81 19.27 -2.44
C HIS A 231 20.91 18.77 -1.50
N ALA A 232 21.73 19.69 -0.95
CA ALA A 232 22.78 19.36 0.00
C ALA A 232 22.24 18.68 1.26
N LYS A 233 21.17 19.23 1.86
CA LYS A 233 20.50 18.65 3.03
C LYS A 233 19.88 17.29 2.71
N SER A 234 19.31 17.10 1.52
CA SER A 234 18.75 15.84 1.07
C SER A 234 19.80 14.74 0.95
N CYS A 235 20.98 15.07 0.37
CA CYS A 235 22.12 14.16 0.29
C CYS A 235 22.64 13.79 1.68
N LEU A 236 22.90 14.80 2.52
CA LEU A 236 23.39 14.57 3.90
C LEU A 236 22.42 13.66 4.69
N TYR A 237 21.12 13.97 4.63
CA TYR A 237 20.09 13.20 5.33
C TYR A 237 19.98 11.76 4.78
N PHE A 238 20.12 11.59 3.46
CA PHE A 238 20.12 10.28 2.82
C PHE A 238 21.28 9.41 3.34
N PHE A 239 22.50 9.93 3.34
CA PHE A 239 23.67 9.14 3.77
C PHE A 239 23.71 8.91 5.28
N LEU A 240 23.45 9.93 6.09
CA LEU A 240 23.60 9.86 7.54
C LEU A 240 22.40 9.29 8.28
N VAL A 241 21.19 9.36 7.69
CA VAL A 241 19.97 8.93 8.37
C VAL A 241 19.29 7.77 7.64
N PHE A 242 18.96 7.96 6.34
CA PHE A 242 18.22 6.94 5.60
C PHE A 242 18.99 5.64 5.44
N LEU A 243 20.23 5.69 4.95
CA LEU A 243 21.01 4.47 4.70
C LEU A 243 21.22 3.63 5.96
N PRO A 244 21.67 4.15 7.11
CA PRO A 244 21.77 3.38 8.34
C PRO A 244 20.42 2.75 8.74
N CYS A 245 19.32 3.52 8.72
CA CYS A 245 17.99 3.02 9.05
C CYS A 245 17.53 1.92 8.08
N TYR A 246 17.83 2.07 6.79
CA TYR A 246 17.51 1.08 5.76
C TYR A 246 18.27 -0.25 5.99
N PHE A 247 19.57 -0.20 6.29
CA PHE A 247 20.35 -1.41 6.57
C PHE A 247 19.82 -2.14 7.82
N VAL A 248 19.57 -1.41 8.91
CA VAL A 248 18.97 -1.99 10.12
C VAL A 248 17.60 -2.63 9.82
N LYS A 249 16.78 -1.99 9.00
CA LYS A 249 15.48 -2.56 8.58
C LYS A 249 15.65 -3.84 7.78
N VAL A 250 16.54 -3.85 6.77
CA VAL A 250 16.76 -5.03 5.92
C VAL A 250 17.28 -6.21 6.72
N THR A 251 18.26 -6.01 7.61
CA THR A 251 18.79 -7.06 8.48
C THR A 251 17.73 -7.59 9.44
N LYS A 252 16.92 -6.70 10.03
CA LYS A 252 15.80 -7.10 10.90
C LYS A 252 14.75 -7.91 10.14
N VAL A 253 14.32 -7.47 8.95
CA VAL A 253 13.36 -8.21 8.12
C VAL A 253 13.89 -9.57 7.74
N LYS A 254 15.17 -9.68 7.35
CA LYS A 254 15.82 -10.95 7.03
C LYS A 254 15.85 -11.90 8.24
N ALA A 255 16.28 -11.43 9.40
CA ALA A 255 16.33 -12.23 10.63
C ALA A 255 14.93 -12.70 11.04
N THR A 256 13.94 -11.81 11.01
CA THR A 256 12.54 -12.10 11.36
C THR A 256 11.94 -13.11 10.39
N SER A 257 12.17 -12.93 9.08
CA SER A 257 11.70 -13.86 8.04
C SER A 257 12.31 -15.25 8.19
N ASN A 258 13.63 -15.34 8.45
CA ASN A 258 14.30 -16.62 8.68
C ASN A 258 13.71 -17.37 9.90
N ARG A 259 13.44 -16.64 10.98
CA ARG A 259 12.80 -17.22 12.17
C ARG A 259 11.35 -17.67 11.86
N TYR A 260 10.56 -16.83 11.21
CA TYR A 260 9.20 -17.15 10.80
C TYR A 260 9.14 -18.39 9.91
N MET A 261 10.02 -18.49 8.91
CA MET A 261 10.05 -19.64 7.99
C MET A 261 10.36 -20.97 8.70
N LYS A 262 11.14 -20.94 9.80
CA LYS A 262 11.43 -22.11 10.62
C LYS A 262 10.29 -22.50 11.55
N THR A 263 9.60 -21.54 12.15
CA THR A 263 8.59 -21.79 13.21
C THR A 263 7.16 -21.69 12.74
N LYS A 264 6.92 -21.01 11.61
CA LYS A 264 5.60 -20.60 11.12
C LYS A 264 4.76 -19.81 12.14
N ARG A 265 5.41 -19.27 13.18
CA ARG A 265 4.78 -18.43 14.20
C ARG A 265 5.19 -16.97 13.99
N PRO A 266 4.24 -16.02 13.90
CA PRO A 266 4.56 -14.60 13.99
C PRO A 266 5.21 -14.34 15.37
N ILE A 267 6.18 -13.47 15.41
CA ILE A 267 6.97 -13.15 16.61
C ILE A 267 6.26 -12.09 17.42
#